data_0ebe94400d97a2c6a24c71e83e416070
#
_entry.id   0ebe94400d97a2c6a24c71e83e416070
#
_cell.length_a   1.000
_cell.length_b   1.000
_cell.length_c   1.000
_cell.angle_alpha   90.00
_cell.angle_beta   90.00
_cell.angle_gamma   90.00
#
_symmetry.space_group_name_H-M   'P 1'
#
loop_
_entity.id
_entity.type
_entity.pdbx_description
1 polymer ?
#
loop_
_entity_poly.entity_id
_entity_poly.type
_entity_poly.pdbx_seq_one_letter_code
_entity_poly.pdbx_strand_id
1 'polypeptide(L)'
;MRTSKLLAIAIISGLSTGAFAATEVIHQQGRVFSAESITVKKGDPVTFLNDDSVPHNIMSTSKGNEFNLGSQAPGTSVDVVFKDAGDVGVICAIHPRMKMTVKVVD
;
A
#
# COMPACT_ATOMS: atom_id res chain seq x y z
N MET A 1 -14.82 11.69 -44.55
CA MET A 1 -14.71 11.47 -44.17
C MET A 1 -14.56 11.16 -43.36
N ARG A 2 -14.33 11.15 -43.20
CA ARG A 2 -14.13 10.85 -42.51
C ARG A 2 -13.77 10.86 -41.47
N THR A 3 -13.67 11.05 -41.19
CA THR A 3 -13.38 11.05 -40.22
C THR A 3 -13.54 11.00 -39.20
N SER A 4 -13.56 10.96 -39.05
CA SER A 4 -13.67 10.89 -38.07
C SER A 4 -13.58 10.51 -37.19
N LYS A 5 -13.36 10.41 -37.19
CA LYS A 5 -13.17 10.06 -36.34
C LYS A 5 -12.82 10.07 -35.37
N LEU A 6 -12.76 10.12 -35.36
CA LEU A 6 -12.37 10.06 -34.46
C LEU A 6 -12.32 10.10 -33.53
N LEU A 7 -12.33 10.26 -33.51
CA LEU A 7 -12.24 10.33 -32.63
C LEU A 7 -12.37 10.12 -31.71
N ALA A 8 -12.56 10.11 -31.64
CA ALA A 8 -12.82 10.09 -30.71
C ALA A 8 -12.47 9.71 -29.91
N ILE A 9 -12.22 9.40 -30.09
CA ILE A 9 -11.88 9.06 -29.29
C ILE A 9 -11.44 9.29 -28.37
N ALA A 10 -11.12 9.29 -28.44
CA ALA A 10 -10.59 9.53 -27.58
C ALA A 10 -11.00 9.78 -26.55
N ILE A 11 -11.27 9.88 -26.42
CA ILE A 11 -11.65 10.14 -25.44
C ILE A 11 -11.85 9.41 -24.58
N ILE A 12 -12.01 8.99 -24.87
CA ILE A 12 -12.25 8.40 -24.12
C ILE A 12 -11.56 8.07 -23.37
N SER A 13 -11.16 8.04 -23.65
CA SER A 13 -10.44 7.70 -22.94
C SER A 13 -10.32 8.19 -21.88
N GLY A 14 -10.15 8.74 -21.87
CA GLY A 14 -9.88 9.31 -20.81
C GLY A 14 -10.65 9.17 -19.70
N LEU A 15 -11.18 9.01 -19.74
CA LEU A 15 -11.78 8.97 -18.79
C LEU A 15 -11.41 8.23 -17.86
N SER A 16 -11.46 7.87 -17.97
CA SER A 16 -11.30 7.20 -17.11
C SER A 16 -10.31 7.04 -16.42
N THR A 17 -9.93 7.38 -16.76
CA THR A 17 -8.90 7.11 -16.35
C THR A 17 -8.35 7.52 -15.19
N GLY A 18 -7.60 7.77 -14.87
CA GLY A 18 -7.02 8.27 -13.69
C GLY A 18 -7.88 8.35 -12.48
N ALA A 19 -9.02 7.79 -12.56
CA ALA A 19 -9.93 7.82 -11.43
C ALA A 19 -9.45 7.01 -10.24
N PHE A 20 -8.52 6.09 -10.47
CA PHE A 20 -8.03 5.21 -9.42
C PHE A 20 -6.63 5.59 -9.01
N ALA A 21 -6.44 5.81 -7.71
CA ALA A 21 -5.11 5.98 -7.17
C ALA A 21 -4.35 4.67 -7.31
N ALA A 22 -3.08 4.74 -7.66
CA ALA A 22 -2.23 3.56 -7.67
C ALA A 22 -2.10 3.04 -6.24
N THR A 23 -2.27 1.76 -6.07
CA THR A 23 -2.09 1.10 -4.79
C THR A 23 -0.65 0.62 -4.68
N GLU A 24 0.03 1.05 -3.63
CA GLU A 24 1.33 0.49 -3.31
C GLU A 24 1.14 -0.91 -2.78
N VAL A 25 1.97 -1.83 -3.23
CA VAL A 25 1.95 -3.22 -2.76
C VAL A 25 3.28 -3.51 -2.08
N ILE A 26 3.21 -3.91 -0.83
CA ILE A 26 4.39 -4.29 -0.05
C ILE A 26 4.32 -5.80 0.14
N HIS A 27 5.35 -6.49 -0.33
CA HIS A 27 5.49 -7.92 -0.16
C HIS A 27 6.26 -8.22 1.10
N GLN A 28 5.90 -9.30 1.77
CA GLN A 28 6.63 -9.81 2.92
C GLN A 28 7.17 -11.17 2.54
N GLN A 29 8.47 -11.27 2.35
CA GLN A 29 9.11 -12.50 1.94
C GLN A 29 10.51 -12.54 2.53
N GLY A 30 10.91 -13.72 3.04
CA GLY A 30 12.19 -13.86 3.70
C GLY A 30 12.25 -13.08 5.00
N ARG A 31 11.12 -12.84 5.64
CA ARG A 31 10.99 -12.08 6.88
C ARG A 31 11.51 -10.66 6.73
N VAL A 32 11.25 -10.05 5.57
CA VAL A 32 11.52 -8.63 5.33
C VAL A 32 10.36 -8.03 4.54
N PHE A 33 10.18 -6.73 4.67
CA PHE A 33 9.29 -5.99 3.77
C PHE A 33 10.04 -5.69 2.48
N SER A 34 9.32 -5.65 1.37
CA SER A 34 9.93 -5.46 0.04
C SER A 34 10.51 -4.06 -0.18
N ALA A 35 10.28 -3.13 0.73
CA ALA A 35 10.83 -1.79 0.67
C ALA A 35 11.19 -1.32 2.07
N GLU A 36 12.24 -0.53 2.18
CA GLU A 36 12.61 0.10 3.45
C GLU A 36 11.77 1.34 3.71
N SER A 37 11.32 1.99 2.66
CA SER A 37 10.53 3.20 2.76
C SER A 37 9.71 3.40 1.50
N ILE A 38 8.49 3.91 1.68
CA ILE A 38 7.62 4.33 0.58
C ILE A 38 7.01 5.67 0.94
N THR A 39 6.52 6.37 -0.08
CA THR A 39 5.78 7.63 0.11
C THR A 39 4.40 7.44 -0.47
N VAL A 40 3.39 7.76 0.32
CA VAL A 40 1.99 7.65 -0.11
C VAL A 40 1.23 8.90 0.29
N LYS A 41 0.14 9.15 -0.39
CA LYS A 41 -0.76 10.22 -0.01
C LYS A 41 -1.69 9.75 1.09
N LYS A 42 -2.02 10.66 1.97
CA LYS A 42 -3.03 10.45 3.00
C LYS A 42 -4.31 9.95 2.35
N GLY A 43 -4.84 8.84 2.84
CA GLY A 43 -6.04 8.24 2.33
C GLY A 43 -5.85 7.19 1.24
N ASP A 44 -4.67 7.09 0.65
CA ASP A 44 -4.41 6.06 -0.35
C ASP A 44 -4.10 4.73 0.34
N PRO A 45 -4.64 3.62 -0.15
CA PRO A 45 -4.38 2.33 0.46
C PRO A 45 -2.99 1.80 0.13
N VAL A 46 -2.42 1.07 1.08
CA VAL A 46 -1.21 0.28 0.88
C VAL A 46 -1.59 -1.17 1.14
N THR A 47 -1.30 -2.04 0.19
CA THR A 47 -1.59 -3.46 0.32
C THR A 47 -0.35 -4.18 0.85
N PHE A 48 -0.52 -4.92 1.92
CA PHE A 48 0.53 -5.78 2.47
C PHE A 48 0.19 -7.23 2.15
N LEU A 49 1.06 -7.88 1.40
CA LEU A 49 0.87 -9.25 0.94
C LEU A 49 1.89 -10.15 1.60
N ASN A 50 1.42 -11.20 2.27
CA ASN A 50 2.33 -12.16 2.91
C ASN A 50 2.70 -13.26 1.90
N ASP A 51 3.89 -13.15 1.32
CA ASP A 51 4.45 -14.13 0.38
C ASP A 51 5.34 -15.16 1.07
N ASP A 52 5.44 -15.09 2.39
CA ASP A 52 6.20 -16.08 3.15
C ASP A 52 5.36 -17.31 3.47
N SER A 53 6.04 -18.35 3.89
CA SER A 53 5.40 -19.57 4.38
C SER A 53 5.09 -19.54 5.88
N VAL A 54 5.35 -18.41 6.53
CA VAL A 54 5.11 -18.22 7.96
C VAL A 54 4.17 -17.03 8.15
N PRO A 55 3.42 -16.99 9.26
CA PRO A 55 2.56 -15.85 9.50
C PRO A 55 3.37 -14.60 9.82
N HIS A 56 2.81 -13.44 9.51
CA HIS A 56 3.36 -12.15 9.86
C HIS A 56 2.31 -11.32 10.58
N ASN A 57 2.69 -10.11 10.95
CA ASN A 57 1.82 -9.16 11.62
C ASN A 57 2.18 -7.78 11.12
N ILE A 58 1.19 -6.97 10.87
CA ILE A 58 1.40 -5.59 10.44
C ILE A 58 0.89 -4.69 11.54
N MET A 59 1.76 -3.86 12.09
CA MET A 59 1.35 -2.93 13.13
C MET A 59 2.16 -1.64 13.10
N SER A 60 1.62 -0.62 13.71
CA SER A 60 2.27 0.67 13.89
C SER A 60 1.89 1.23 15.25
N THR A 61 2.86 1.82 15.93
CA THR A 61 2.64 2.60 17.14
C THR A 61 2.84 4.09 16.89
N SER A 62 3.01 4.50 15.63
CA SER A 62 3.24 5.90 15.29
C SER A 62 1.98 6.72 15.56
N LYS A 63 2.16 7.85 16.23
CA LYS A 63 1.03 8.69 16.63
C LYS A 63 0.22 9.11 15.41
N GLY A 64 -1.09 8.97 15.51
CA GLY A 64 -2.02 9.31 14.43
C GLY A 64 -2.27 8.16 13.46
N ASN A 65 -1.42 7.14 13.45
CA ASN A 65 -1.57 5.99 12.58
C ASN A 65 -1.28 4.69 13.34
N GLU A 66 -1.83 4.60 14.54
CA GLU A 66 -1.69 3.39 15.36
C GLU A 66 -2.63 2.31 14.87
N PHE A 67 -2.11 1.12 14.69
CA PHE A 67 -2.94 -0.03 14.34
C PHE A 67 -2.19 -1.33 14.61
N ASN A 68 -2.95 -2.41 14.76
CA ASN A 68 -2.41 -3.75 14.85
C ASN A 68 -3.42 -4.67 14.18
N LEU A 69 -3.03 -5.27 13.07
CA LEU A 69 -3.94 -6.08 12.27
C LEU A 69 -3.99 -7.54 12.71
N GLY A 70 -3.25 -7.90 13.76
CA GLY A 70 -3.19 -9.27 14.21
C GLY A 70 -2.35 -10.14 13.31
N SER A 71 -2.57 -11.44 13.36
CA SER A 71 -1.80 -12.40 12.59
C SER A 71 -2.28 -12.43 11.13
N GLN A 72 -1.32 -12.34 10.23
CA GLN A 72 -1.59 -12.44 8.80
C GLN A 72 -1.06 -13.76 8.26
N ALA A 73 -1.98 -14.63 7.85
CA ALA A 73 -1.62 -15.95 7.35
C ALA A 73 -0.86 -15.86 6.02
N PRO A 74 -0.02 -16.88 5.72
CA PRO A 74 0.64 -16.96 4.41
C PRO A 74 -0.36 -16.87 3.26
N GLY A 75 0.02 -16.14 2.22
CA GLY A 75 -0.78 -16.01 1.00
C GLY A 75 -1.92 -15.01 1.09
N THR A 76 -2.10 -14.33 2.22
CA THR A 76 -3.18 -13.35 2.37
C THR A 76 -2.67 -11.94 2.17
N SER A 77 -3.58 -11.03 1.84
CA SER A 77 -3.27 -9.62 1.71
C SER A 77 -4.23 -8.80 2.58
N VAL A 78 -3.78 -7.60 2.97
CA VAL A 78 -4.59 -6.67 3.74
C VAL A 78 -4.23 -5.26 3.31
N ASP A 79 -5.23 -4.40 3.24
CA ASP A 79 -5.06 -3.00 2.88
C ASP A 79 -5.05 -2.15 4.14
N VAL A 80 -4.13 -1.20 4.19
CA VAL A 80 -4.05 -0.23 5.27
C VAL A 80 -4.16 1.17 4.67
N VAL A 81 -5.02 1.99 5.25
CA VAL A 81 -5.16 3.39 4.87
C VAL A 81 -4.53 4.23 5.98
N PHE A 82 -3.55 5.04 5.61
CA PHE A 82 -2.87 5.93 6.57
C PHE A 82 -3.63 7.25 6.62
N LYS A 83 -3.96 7.69 7.82
CA LYS A 83 -4.88 8.79 8.04
C LYS A 83 -4.20 10.14 8.21
N ASP A 84 -3.05 10.16 8.84
CA ASP A 84 -2.35 11.39 9.21
C ASP A 84 -1.03 11.47 8.49
N ALA A 85 -0.69 12.66 8.01
CA ALA A 85 0.60 12.92 7.38
C ALA A 85 1.72 12.76 8.41
N GLY A 86 2.87 12.32 7.95
CA GLY A 86 4.05 12.11 8.79
C GLY A 86 4.73 10.79 8.47
N ASP A 87 5.79 10.52 9.18
CA ASP A 87 6.53 9.26 9.03
C ASP A 87 5.92 8.21 9.94
N VAL A 88 5.55 7.07 9.35
CA VAL A 88 4.91 5.98 10.09
C VAL A 88 5.84 4.78 10.08
N GLY A 89 6.21 4.31 11.26
CA GLY A 89 6.98 3.08 11.38
C GLY A 89 6.05 1.88 11.38
N VAL A 90 6.22 1.01 10.39
CA VAL A 90 5.44 -0.22 10.29
C VAL A 90 6.36 -1.39 10.62
N ILE A 91 5.89 -2.25 11.49
CA ILE A 91 6.68 -3.38 11.99
C ILE A 91 5.87 -4.66 11.99
N CYS A 92 6.57 -5.77 12.13
CA CYS A 92 5.97 -7.06 12.44
C CYS A 92 6.34 -7.43 13.88
N ALA A 93 5.34 -7.56 14.75
CA ALA A 93 5.61 -7.86 16.15
C ALA A 93 6.21 -9.26 16.35
N ILE A 94 5.99 -10.17 15.39
CA ILE A 94 6.49 -11.54 15.47
C ILE A 94 7.96 -11.60 15.07
N HIS A 95 8.36 -10.74 14.15
CA HIS A 95 9.73 -10.69 13.62
C HIS A 95 10.25 -9.26 13.74
N PRO A 96 10.87 -8.89 14.88
CA PRO A 96 11.19 -7.49 15.16
C PRO A 96 12.12 -6.80 14.16
N ARG A 97 12.84 -7.58 13.34
CA ARG A 97 13.68 -6.99 12.29
C ARG A 97 12.89 -6.52 11.07
N MET A 98 11.66 -7.00 10.94
CA MET A 98 10.78 -6.54 9.86
C MET A 98 10.24 -5.17 10.21
N LYS A 99 10.77 -4.16 9.54
CA LYS A 99 10.33 -2.79 9.75
C LYS A 99 10.53 -1.98 8.49
N MET A 100 9.67 -1.00 8.31
CA MET A 100 9.77 -0.05 7.20
C MET A 100 9.16 1.28 7.61
N THR A 101 9.43 2.31 6.84
CA THR A 101 8.83 3.62 7.04
C THR A 101 7.87 3.92 5.90
N VAL A 102 6.67 4.36 6.25
CA VAL A 102 5.72 4.89 5.27
C VAL A 102 5.66 6.39 5.49
N LYS A 103 6.08 7.16 4.49
CA LYS A 103 5.98 8.62 4.53
C LYS A 103 4.63 9.00 3.96
N VAL A 104 3.77 9.54 4.83
CA VAL A 104 2.42 9.92 4.45
C VAL A 104 2.41 11.42 4.20
N VAL A 105 2.01 11.80 3.01
CA VAL A 105 1.95 13.22 2.60
C VAL A 105 0.52 13.62 2.31
N ASP A 106 0.26 14.91 2.31
CA ASP A 106 -1.07 15.46 2.02
C ASP A 106 -1.46 15.32 0.56
#